data_d7db43f85bdb95f873a408d7aa7ec451
#
_entry.id   d7db43f85bdb95f873a408d7aa7ec451
#
_cell.length_a   1.000
_cell.length_b   1.000
_cell.length_c   1.000
_cell.angle_alpha   90.00
_cell.angle_beta   90.00
_cell.angle_gamma   90.00
#
_symmetry.space_group_name_H-M   'P 1'
#
loop_
_entity.id
_entity.type
_entity.pdbx_description
1 polymer ?
#
loop_
_entity_poly.entity_id
_entity_poly.type
_entity_poly.pdbx_seq_one_letter_code
_entity_poly.pdbx_strand_id
1 'polypeptide(L)'
;WERIVRRLELLMRLKSFPVAFKMLQKKEELDRIPFMRRPSRKGTLCQLINLVRNSDWTVGAETDDLLSPVCGSIIGLNDTPEYHKDGTFRSIVWVKKKEEAKRYEASIQRLPLGKYEAVALAPLVYNPFEPDIVLIYANPAQMMLLINSLQVEEYEVMNFYCVGESSCSDAIARCYLTGKPSLTIPCFGERRYGHAQDDELVMAVPALMMEKAMRGMETLYRRGVRYPISLAGAEQDLSSAFPGAYDEVNQLEAIRGKDNRLLAAVTGGIASGKSAVSKMLEELGAPIIDYDVIAREIVEPGKPAWKDIVGYFGEQVLGADRKIDRKKLSDIVFRDAEKRKKLESFTHPRIIEEAAKRANGIAEKNPNAIIQVAVPLLIEINLQYQFHKVLLVYVPREIQIERLIKRDGITREAAASILKAQLPIDEKLGYADFVIHNEGTLEETRRQVEEVWEELKQRQKSVGSKE
;
A
#
# COMPACT_ATOMS: atom_id res chain seq x y z
N TRP A 1 8.70 13.65 -8.75
CA TRP A 1 9.24 13.20 -7.47
C TRP A 1 8.50 13.84 -6.28
N GLU A 2 8.13 15.11 -6.34
CA GLU A 2 7.39 15.78 -5.26
C GLU A 2 6.16 14.98 -4.78
N ARG A 3 5.36 14.42 -5.71
CA ARG A 3 4.21 13.57 -5.38
C ARG A 3 4.61 12.32 -4.60
N ILE A 4 5.70 11.67 -4.99
CA ILE A 4 6.23 10.47 -4.32
C ILE A 4 6.66 10.81 -2.90
N VAL A 5 7.41 11.89 -2.72
CA VAL A 5 7.92 12.29 -1.40
C VAL A 5 6.78 12.67 -0.46
N ARG A 6 5.82 13.47 -0.92
CA ARG A 6 4.63 13.82 -0.09
C ARG A 6 3.85 12.58 0.37
N ARG A 7 3.78 11.55 -0.49
CA ARG A 7 3.14 10.28 -0.12
C ARG A 7 3.98 9.47 0.87
N LEU A 8 5.30 9.41 0.70
CA LEU A 8 6.21 8.78 1.67
C LEU A 8 6.10 9.47 3.04
N GLU A 9 6.08 10.79 3.07
CA GLU A 9 5.89 11.56 4.31
C GLU A 9 4.57 11.23 5.00
N LEU A 10 3.48 11.18 4.22
CA LEU A 10 2.15 10.86 4.76
C LEU A 10 2.07 9.43 5.29
N LEU A 11 2.57 8.45 4.54
CA LEU A 11 2.36 7.02 4.80
C LEU A 11 3.44 6.42 5.70
N MET A 12 4.68 6.91 5.64
CA MET A 12 5.80 6.41 6.43
C MET A 12 6.24 7.36 7.55
N ARG A 13 5.98 8.67 7.44
CA ARG A 13 6.44 9.69 8.40
C ARG A 13 7.96 9.64 8.60
N LEU A 14 8.70 9.70 7.51
CA LEU A 14 10.16 9.68 7.54
C LEU A 14 10.69 10.87 8.35
N LYS A 15 11.79 10.66 9.08
CA LYS A 15 12.46 11.69 9.88
C LYS A 15 13.41 12.58 9.08
N SER A 16 13.82 12.12 7.88
CA SER A 16 14.76 12.82 7.01
C SER A 16 14.35 12.66 5.54
N PHE A 17 14.86 13.50 4.67
CA PHE A 17 14.57 13.42 3.25
C PHE A 17 15.08 12.11 2.63
N PRO A 18 14.30 11.44 1.78
CA PRO A 18 14.83 10.45 0.86
C PRO A 18 15.87 11.10 -0.06
N VAL A 19 16.99 10.40 -0.29
CA VAL A 19 18.11 10.92 -1.06
C VAL A 19 18.08 10.40 -2.48
N ALA A 20 17.94 11.29 -3.45
CA ALA A 20 18.22 11.02 -4.86
C ALA A 20 19.73 10.85 -5.04
N PHE A 21 20.15 9.71 -5.59
CA PHE A 21 21.55 9.35 -5.77
C PHE A 21 21.80 9.02 -7.24
N LYS A 22 22.82 9.65 -7.85
CA LYS A 22 23.19 9.45 -9.24
C LYS A 22 24.70 9.36 -9.41
N MET A 23 25.15 8.36 -10.15
CA MET A 23 26.53 8.25 -10.60
C MET A 23 26.68 8.94 -11.96
N LEU A 24 27.68 9.80 -12.10
CA LEU A 24 27.95 10.58 -13.31
C LEU A 24 29.17 10.01 -14.04
N GLN A 25 29.02 9.85 -15.36
CA GLN A 25 30.11 9.32 -16.18
C GLN A 25 31.24 10.32 -16.35
N LYS A 26 30.90 11.61 -16.35
CA LYS A 26 31.86 12.72 -16.45
C LYS A 26 31.65 13.71 -15.32
N LYS A 27 32.72 14.18 -14.73
CA LYS A 27 32.69 15.13 -13.62
C LYS A 27 32.11 16.51 -14.00
N GLU A 28 32.27 16.91 -15.27
CA GLU A 28 31.72 18.15 -15.80
C GLU A 28 30.21 18.17 -15.84
N GLU A 29 29.56 17.02 -15.68
CA GLU A 29 28.09 16.94 -15.54
C GLU A 29 27.61 17.57 -14.25
N LEU A 30 28.45 17.63 -13.19
CA LEU A 30 28.12 18.32 -11.94
C LEU A 30 27.81 19.80 -12.14
N ASP A 31 28.56 20.47 -13.03
CA ASP A 31 28.42 21.92 -13.30
C ASP A 31 27.10 22.26 -14.02
N ARG A 32 26.44 21.25 -14.59
CA ARG A 32 25.14 21.39 -15.28
C ARG A 32 23.95 21.18 -14.36
N ILE A 33 24.17 20.67 -13.15
CA ILE A 33 23.11 20.42 -12.20
C ILE A 33 22.80 21.69 -11.41
N PRO A 34 21.56 22.20 -11.45
CA PRO A 34 21.18 23.41 -10.72
C PRO A 34 21.42 23.27 -9.21
N PHE A 35 21.84 24.36 -8.59
CA PHE A 35 22.08 24.46 -7.13
C PHE A 35 23.12 23.49 -6.58
N MET A 36 23.95 22.89 -7.44
CA MET A 36 25.01 21.97 -7.03
C MET A 36 26.01 22.66 -6.11
N ARG A 37 26.26 22.05 -4.95
CA ARG A 37 27.30 22.49 -4.00
C ARG A 37 28.43 21.48 -4.00
N ARG A 38 29.64 21.98 -4.00
CA ARG A 38 30.85 21.17 -3.76
C ARG A 38 31.21 21.27 -2.27
N PRO A 39 31.64 20.19 -1.64
CA PRO A 39 32.07 20.23 -0.26
C PRO A 39 33.29 21.20 -0.11
N SER A 40 33.24 22.11 0.86
CA SER A 40 34.33 23.02 1.13
C SER A 40 35.57 22.34 1.72
N ARG A 41 35.44 21.15 2.19
CA ARG A 41 36.48 20.25 2.72
C ARG A 41 36.18 18.82 2.32
N LYS A 42 37.22 18.01 2.16
CA LYS A 42 37.06 16.58 1.92
C LYS A 42 36.17 15.96 3.00
N GLY A 43 35.18 15.19 2.55
CA GLY A 43 34.23 14.51 3.42
C GLY A 43 34.08 13.03 3.06
N THR A 44 33.51 12.24 3.95
CA THR A 44 33.10 10.87 3.62
C THR A 44 31.79 10.89 2.84
N LEU A 45 31.52 9.87 2.05
CA LEU A 45 30.22 9.73 1.36
C LEU A 45 29.04 9.79 2.34
N CYS A 46 29.19 9.22 3.53
CA CYS A 46 28.17 9.28 4.60
C CYS A 46 27.89 10.71 5.06
N GLN A 47 28.93 11.57 5.13
CA GLN A 47 28.75 12.98 5.47
C GLN A 47 28.02 13.74 4.35
N LEU A 48 28.32 13.45 3.09
CA LEU A 48 27.59 14.03 1.95
C LEU A 48 26.11 13.62 1.96
N ILE A 49 25.83 12.35 2.19
CA ILE A 49 24.46 11.85 2.35
C ILE A 49 23.74 12.57 3.51
N ASN A 50 24.45 12.79 4.63
CA ASN A 50 23.90 13.52 5.77
C ASN A 50 23.52 14.97 5.45
N LEU A 51 24.33 15.68 4.68
CA LEU A 51 24.02 17.04 4.24
C LEU A 51 22.73 17.09 3.41
N VAL A 52 22.50 16.08 2.57
CA VAL A 52 21.31 16.00 1.75
C VAL A 52 20.09 15.64 2.59
N ARG A 53 20.18 14.61 3.43
CA ARG A 53 19.02 14.11 4.16
C ARG A 53 18.55 14.99 5.33
N ASN A 54 19.45 15.80 5.88
CA ASN A 54 19.16 16.61 7.08
C ASN A 54 19.30 18.12 6.90
N SER A 55 19.95 18.58 5.81
CA SER A 55 20.21 20.01 5.60
C SER A 55 19.69 20.53 4.24
N ASP A 56 18.96 19.71 3.49
CA ASP A 56 18.33 20.10 2.22
C ASP A 56 19.32 20.59 1.14
N TRP A 57 20.52 20.00 1.08
CA TRP A 57 21.53 20.41 0.13
C TRP A 57 21.59 19.48 -1.09
N THR A 58 21.71 20.06 -2.28
CA THR A 58 22.17 19.35 -3.47
C THR A 58 23.69 19.34 -3.47
N VAL A 59 24.32 18.18 -3.41
CA VAL A 59 25.76 18.01 -3.23
C VAL A 59 26.35 17.13 -4.31
N GLY A 60 27.46 17.56 -4.92
CA GLY A 60 28.24 16.76 -5.86
C GLY A 60 29.66 16.54 -5.35
N ALA A 61 30.22 15.37 -5.67
CA ALA A 61 31.61 15.05 -5.32
C ALA A 61 32.30 14.22 -6.41
N GLU A 62 33.55 14.49 -6.59
CA GLU A 62 34.50 13.66 -7.33
C GLU A 62 35.54 13.05 -6.37
N THR A 63 36.49 12.28 -6.90
CA THR A 63 37.50 11.57 -6.09
C THR A 63 38.22 12.49 -5.12
N ASP A 64 38.59 13.71 -5.56
CA ASP A 64 39.35 14.66 -4.74
C ASP A 64 38.56 15.27 -3.59
N ASP A 65 37.24 15.23 -3.64
CA ASP A 65 36.36 15.69 -2.56
C ASP A 65 36.18 14.65 -1.44
N LEU A 66 36.56 13.40 -1.68
CA LEU A 66 36.36 12.32 -0.73
C LEU A 66 37.56 12.15 0.20
N LEU A 67 37.29 12.20 1.51
CA LEU A 67 38.29 12.00 2.56
C LEU A 67 38.76 10.56 2.65
N SER A 68 37.84 9.61 2.51
CA SER A 68 38.11 8.19 2.66
C SER A 68 38.17 7.48 1.31
N PRO A 69 39.29 6.82 1.00
CA PRO A 69 39.37 6.02 -0.23
C PRO A 69 38.41 4.81 -0.22
N VAL A 70 37.93 4.38 0.96
CA VAL A 70 37.03 3.23 1.11
C VAL A 70 35.71 3.47 0.40
N CYS A 71 34.99 4.55 0.76
CA CYS A 71 33.70 4.86 0.14
C CYS A 71 33.85 5.15 -1.36
N GLY A 72 34.90 5.89 -1.73
CA GLY A 72 35.21 6.18 -3.13
C GLY A 72 35.48 4.91 -3.96
N SER A 73 36.20 3.94 -3.39
CA SER A 73 36.46 2.66 -4.09
C SER A 73 35.20 1.79 -4.21
N ILE A 74 34.25 1.90 -3.27
CA ILE A 74 32.99 1.16 -3.34
C ILE A 74 32.10 1.68 -4.47
N ILE A 75 32.06 3.00 -4.67
CA ILE A 75 31.29 3.60 -5.75
C ILE A 75 32.10 3.76 -7.06
N GLY A 76 33.29 3.20 -7.13
CA GLY A 76 34.10 3.09 -8.36
C GLY A 76 34.82 4.36 -8.78
N LEU A 77 34.95 5.36 -7.90
CA LEU A 77 35.64 6.63 -8.19
C LEU A 77 37.17 6.53 -8.05
N ASN A 78 37.68 5.64 -7.19
CA ASN A 78 39.11 5.40 -7.00
C ASN A 78 39.39 3.93 -6.75
N ASP A 79 40.64 3.52 -6.94
CA ASP A 79 41.07 2.15 -6.65
C ASP A 79 41.08 1.87 -5.14
N THR A 80 40.88 0.62 -4.81
CA THR A 80 40.97 0.14 -3.42
C THR A 80 42.42 0.15 -2.97
N PRO A 81 42.78 0.81 -1.85
CA PRO A 81 44.15 0.83 -1.35
C PRO A 81 44.69 -0.57 -1.08
N GLU A 82 46.01 -0.77 -1.27
CA GLU A 82 46.64 -2.09 -1.11
C GLU A 82 46.50 -2.63 0.30
N TYR A 83 46.58 -1.78 1.33
CA TYR A 83 46.38 -2.19 2.72
C TYR A 83 44.95 -2.61 3.07
N HIS A 84 43.96 -2.36 2.19
CA HIS A 84 42.63 -2.99 2.25
C HIS A 84 42.65 -4.33 1.52
N LYS A 85 43.18 -4.40 0.29
CA LYS A 85 43.24 -5.63 -0.52
C LYS A 85 43.98 -6.75 0.20
N ASP A 86 45.06 -6.42 0.90
CA ASP A 86 45.90 -7.39 1.61
C ASP A 86 45.33 -7.79 2.99
N GLY A 87 44.19 -7.19 3.41
CA GLY A 87 43.51 -7.48 4.67
C GLY A 87 44.11 -6.78 5.89
N THR A 88 45.17 -5.95 5.74
CA THR A 88 45.81 -5.27 6.88
C THR A 88 44.82 -4.39 7.64
N PHE A 89 44.11 -3.53 6.98
CA PHE A 89 43.14 -2.60 7.63
C PHE A 89 42.12 -3.37 8.46
N ARG A 90 41.45 -4.35 7.86
CA ARG A 90 40.35 -5.07 8.53
C ARG A 90 40.84 -5.99 9.63
N SER A 91 42.09 -6.48 9.55
CA SER A 91 42.70 -7.29 10.64
C SER A 91 43.03 -6.47 11.89
N ILE A 92 43.21 -5.16 11.74
CA ILE A 92 43.42 -4.24 12.88
C ILE A 92 42.11 -3.91 13.57
N VAL A 93 41.01 -3.72 12.80
CA VAL A 93 39.77 -3.15 13.33
C VAL A 93 38.70 -4.19 13.59
N TRP A 94 38.44 -5.12 12.64
CA TRP A 94 37.23 -5.92 12.63
C TRP A 94 37.43 -7.42 12.78
N VAL A 95 38.53 -7.96 12.24
CA VAL A 95 38.75 -9.41 12.15
C VAL A 95 40.15 -9.76 12.62
N LYS A 96 40.27 -10.70 13.55
CA LYS A 96 41.58 -11.02 14.20
C LYS A 96 42.64 -11.57 13.25
N LYS A 97 42.24 -12.35 12.21
CA LYS A 97 43.17 -13.05 11.31
C LYS A 97 43.21 -12.33 9.95
N LYS A 98 44.45 -12.08 9.47
CA LYS A 98 44.67 -11.38 8.20
C LYS A 98 44.04 -12.11 7.00
N GLU A 99 44.04 -13.43 6.97
CA GLU A 99 43.42 -14.21 5.90
C GLU A 99 41.89 -14.08 5.89
N GLU A 100 41.25 -14.06 7.07
CA GLU A 100 39.82 -13.79 7.17
C GLU A 100 39.51 -12.34 6.80
N ALA A 101 40.40 -11.42 7.12
CA ALA A 101 40.29 -10.02 6.71
C ALA A 101 40.34 -9.83 5.16
N LYS A 102 41.19 -10.60 4.47
CA LYS A 102 41.18 -10.64 2.99
C LYS A 102 39.88 -11.18 2.43
N ARG A 103 39.37 -12.28 3.01
CA ARG A 103 38.05 -12.84 2.58
C ARG A 103 36.94 -11.84 2.80
N TYR A 104 36.97 -11.12 3.91
CA TYR A 104 36.04 -10.07 4.22
C TYR A 104 36.10 -8.93 3.17
N GLU A 105 37.32 -8.44 2.87
CA GLU A 105 37.54 -7.41 1.86
C GLU A 105 37.07 -7.86 0.46
N ALA A 106 37.29 -9.12 0.09
CA ALA A 106 36.85 -9.70 -1.17
C ALA A 106 35.32 -9.80 -1.29
N SER A 107 34.60 -9.82 -0.15
CA SER A 107 33.14 -9.83 -0.13
C SER A 107 32.51 -8.47 -0.35
N ILE A 108 33.26 -7.38 -0.22
CA ILE A 108 32.79 -6.01 -0.44
C ILE A 108 32.44 -5.82 -1.91
N GLN A 109 31.18 -5.49 -2.17
CA GLN A 109 30.73 -5.19 -3.53
C GLN A 109 31.12 -3.77 -3.91
N ARG A 110 31.54 -3.59 -5.16
CA ARG A 110 32.04 -2.32 -5.69
C ARG A 110 31.52 -2.09 -7.09
N LEU A 111 31.23 -0.83 -7.40
CA LEU A 111 31.00 -0.43 -8.78
C LEU A 111 32.30 -0.52 -9.60
N PRO A 112 32.22 -0.76 -10.92
CA PRO A 112 33.39 -0.83 -11.77
C PRO A 112 34.23 0.45 -11.71
N LEU A 113 35.52 0.29 -11.42
CA LEU A 113 36.47 1.40 -11.40
C LEU A 113 36.54 2.09 -12.76
N GLY A 114 36.51 3.44 -12.77
CA GLY A 114 36.64 4.26 -13.96
C GLY A 114 35.40 4.32 -14.85
N LYS A 115 34.31 3.66 -14.45
CA LYS A 115 33.01 3.82 -15.13
C LYS A 115 32.36 5.17 -14.84
N TYR A 116 32.61 5.72 -13.67
CA TYR A 116 32.07 6.98 -13.18
C TYR A 116 33.19 7.89 -12.67
N GLU A 117 33.02 9.19 -12.84
CA GLU A 117 33.97 10.19 -12.38
C GLU A 117 33.46 11.04 -11.22
N ALA A 118 32.13 11.03 -10.98
CA ALA A 118 31.51 11.80 -9.91
C ALA A 118 30.21 11.19 -9.42
N VAL A 119 29.73 11.69 -8.29
CA VAL A 119 28.42 11.39 -7.70
C VAL A 119 27.64 12.68 -7.44
N ALA A 120 26.34 12.65 -7.73
CA ALA A 120 25.39 13.71 -7.41
C ALA A 120 24.35 13.21 -6.43
N LEU A 121 24.04 14.00 -5.43
CA LEU A 121 23.09 13.73 -4.35
C LEU A 121 22.16 14.93 -4.18
N ALA A 122 20.85 14.69 -4.01
CA ALA A 122 19.87 15.73 -3.72
C ALA A 122 18.72 15.20 -2.86
N PRO A 123 18.04 16.06 -2.10
CA PRO A 123 16.75 15.69 -1.53
C PRO A 123 15.77 15.30 -2.66
N LEU A 124 15.14 14.15 -2.56
CA LEU A 124 14.30 13.64 -3.65
C LEU A 124 13.17 14.60 -4.03
N VAL A 125 12.65 15.38 -3.07
CA VAL A 125 11.55 16.34 -3.27
C VAL A 125 11.93 17.50 -4.21
N TYR A 126 13.19 17.96 -4.14
CA TYR A 126 13.71 19.09 -4.94
C TYR A 126 14.73 18.63 -5.98
N ASN A 127 14.68 17.35 -6.31
CA ASN A 127 15.72 16.73 -7.12
C ASN A 127 15.88 17.39 -8.51
N PRO A 128 17.06 17.93 -8.84
CA PRO A 128 17.33 18.61 -10.11
C PRO A 128 17.81 17.66 -11.23
N PHE A 129 17.82 16.35 -11.01
CA PHE A 129 18.26 15.31 -11.96
C PHE A 129 17.45 14.02 -11.80
N GLU A 130 17.40 13.18 -12.83
CA GLU A 130 16.82 11.83 -12.68
C GLU A 130 17.78 10.94 -11.89
N PRO A 131 17.38 10.43 -10.71
CA PRO A 131 18.22 9.56 -9.90
C PRO A 131 18.33 8.16 -10.49
N ASP A 132 19.43 7.47 -10.23
CA ASP A 132 19.58 6.06 -10.53
C ASP A 132 18.95 5.23 -9.40
N ILE A 133 19.17 5.63 -8.16
CA ILE A 133 18.61 5.01 -6.95
C ILE A 133 18.12 6.06 -5.97
N VAL A 134 17.23 5.64 -5.08
CA VAL A 134 16.75 6.45 -3.94
C VAL A 134 17.17 5.78 -2.64
N LEU A 135 17.87 6.53 -1.76
CA LEU A 135 18.21 6.06 -0.43
C LEU A 135 17.13 6.49 0.56
N ILE A 136 16.60 5.54 1.30
CA ILE A 136 15.57 5.76 2.33
C ILE A 136 16.10 5.28 3.67
N TYR A 137 16.19 6.20 4.63
CA TYR A 137 16.52 5.91 6.02
C TYR A 137 15.24 5.85 6.82
N ALA A 138 15.02 4.74 7.50
CA ALA A 138 13.77 4.48 8.21
C ALA A 138 13.98 3.50 9.36
N ASN A 139 13.09 3.52 10.34
CA ASN A 139 13.09 2.51 11.39
C ASN A 139 12.57 1.14 10.88
N PRO A 140 12.78 0.04 11.62
CA PRO A 140 12.37 -1.28 11.17
C PRO A 140 10.89 -1.41 10.80
N ALA A 141 9.98 -0.74 11.51
CA ALA A 141 8.55 -0.79 11.22
C ALA A 141 8.19 -0.09 9.90
N GLN A 142 8.81 1.05 9.62
CA GLN A 142 8.69 1.75 8.35
C GLN A 142 9.31 0.93 7.21
N MET A 143 10.45 0.28 7.47
CA MET A 143 11.15 -0.54 6.50
C MET A 143 10.37 -1.80 6.13
N MET A 144 9.67 -2.41 7.09
CA MET A 144 8.73 -3.51 6.84
C MET A 144 7.64 -3.09 5.84
N LEU A 145 7.06 -1.89 5.99
CA LEU A 145 6.05 -1.39 5.04
C LEU A 145 6.62 -1.19 3.64
N LEU A 146 7.85 -0.65 3.54
CA LEU A 146 8.51 -0.42 2.26
C LEU A 146 8.81 -1.76 1.55
N ILE A 147 9.30 -2.77 2.27
CA ILE A 147 9.54 -4.12 1.74
C ILE A 147 8.22 -4.72 1.22
N ASN A 148 7.20 -4.76 2.08
CA ASN A 148 5.92 -5.31 1.69
C ASN A 148 5.29 -4.54 0.52
N SER A 149 5.44 -3.22 0.45
CA SER A 149 4.91 -2.41 -0.65
C SER A 149 5.49 -2.78 -2.01
N LEU A 150 6.77 -3.15 -2.04
CA LEU A 150 7.45 -3.60 -3.27
C LEU A 150 7.00 -5.00 -3.73
N GLN A 151 6.34 -5.77 -2.83
CA GLN A 151 5.89 -7.16 -3.06
C GLN A 151 4.39 -7.29 -3.32
N VAL A 152 3.59 -6.22 -3.15
CA VAL A 152 2.12 -6.27 -3.23
C VAL A 152 1.61 -6.64 -4.62
N GLU A 153 2.21 -6.09 -5.68
CA GLU A 153 1.77 -6.33 -7.06
C GLU A 153 2.32 -7.66 -7.59
N GLU A 154 3.56 -7.96 -7.24
CA GLU A 154 4.27 -9.15 -7.66
C GLU A 154 5.17 -9.61 -6.53
N TYR A 155 4.90 -10.81 -6.01
CA TYR A 155 5.65 -11.34 -4.88
C TYR A 155 6.99 -11.93 -5.34
N GLU A 156 8.07 -11.36 -4.83
CA GLU A 156 9.42 -11.92 -4.93
C GLU A 156 10.08 -11.88 -3.55
N VAL A 157 10.70 -12.97 -3.15
CA VAL A 157 11.50 -13.00 -1.91
C VAL A 157 12.68 -12.04 -2.05
N MET A 158 12.79 -11.08 -1.15
CA MET A 158 13.92 -10.15 -1.12
C MET A 158 15.05 -10.74 -0.27
N ASN A 159 16.22 -10.90 -0.90
CA ASN A 159 17.44 -11.35 -0.22
C ASN A 159 18.38 -10.17 -0.06
N PHE A 160 18.69 -9.83 1.18
CA PHE A 160 19.63 -8.76 1.50
C PHE A 160 20.99 -9.33 1.86
N TYR A 161 22.02 -8.63 1.40
CA TYR A 161 23.41 -8.99 1.64
C TYR A 161 24.00 -7.99 2.62
N CYS A 162 24.58 -8.47 3.70
CA CYS A 162 25.14 -7.61 4.73
C CYS A 162 26.53 -8.08 5.12
N VAL A 163 27.55 -7.28 4.83
CA VAL A 163 28.90 -7.50 5.33
C VAL A 163 29.10 -6.86 6.71
N GLY A 164 28.14 -6.03 7.15
CA GLY A 164 28.07 -5.46 8.51
C GLY A 164 28.87 -4.18 8.70
N GLU A 165 29.87 -3.88 7.87
CA GLU A 165 30.78 -2.74 8.07
C GLU A 165 30.74 -1.71 6.94
N SER A 166 29.97 -1.98 5.88
CA SER A 166 29.93 -1.10 4.73
C SER A 166 28.52 -0.96 4.13
N SER A 167 27.75 -0.03 4.66
CA SER A 167 26.42 0.29 4.13
C SER A 167 26.48 0.80 2.67
N CYS A 168 27.56 1.46 2.27
CA CYS A 168 27.76 1.85 0.87
C CYS A 168 27.85 0.63 -0.07
N SER A 169 28.52 -0.46 0.37
CA SER A 169 28.58 -1.72 -0.38
C SER A 169 27.23 -2.40 -0.40
N ASP A 170 26.65 -2.60 0.80
CA ASP A 170 25.49 -3.44 1.01
C ASP A 170 24.20 -2.83 0.47
N ALA A 171 24.06 -1.51 0.54
CA ALA A 171 22.91 -0.80 -0.02
C ALA A 171 23.23 -0.26 -1.43
N ILE A 172 24.16 0.69 -1.56
CA ILE A 172 24.37 1.46 -2.79
C ILE A 172 24.93 0.61 -3.91
N ALA A 173 26.15 0.06 -3.74
CA ALA A 173 26.80 -0.68 -4.80
C ALA A 173 25.99 -1.91 -5.21
N ARG A 174 25.43 -2.65 -4.25
CA ARG A 174 24.59 -3.81 -4.53
C ARG A 174 23.34 -3.45 -5.31
N CYS A 175 22.63 -2.37 -4.96
CA CYS A 175 21.46 -1.91 -5.68
C CYS A 175 21.79 -1.60 -7.16
N TYR A 176 22.91 -0.91 -7.40
CA TYR A 176 23.41 -0.63 -8.76
C TYR A 176 23.77 -1.90 -9.54
N LEU A 177 24.45 -2.85 -8.90
CA LEU A 177 24.92 -4.07 -9.56
C LEU A 177 23.79 -5.04 -9.88
N THR A 178 22.78 -5.09 -9.04
CA THR A 178 21.68 -6.07 -9.17
C THR A 178 20.43 -5.49 -9.84
N GLY A 179 20.28 -4.17 -9.88
CA GLY A 179 19.04 -3.52 -10.29
C GLY A 179 17.86 -3.80 -9.35
N LYS A 180 18.11 -4.31 -8.13
CA LYS A 180 17.09 -4.66 -7.14
C LYS A 180 17.27 -3.84 -5.87
N PRO A 181 16.18 -3.63 -5.09
CA PRO A 181 16.27 -2.98 -3.78
C PRO A 181 17.27 -3.71 -2.87
N SER A 182 18.04 -2.97 -2.13
CA SER A 182 19.01 -3.52 -1.18
C SER A 182 18.96 -2.79 0.16
N LEU A 183 18.77 -3.56 1.23
CA LEU A 183 18.64 -3.10 2.62
C LEU A 183 19.88 -3.48 3.41
N THR A 184 20.30 -2.59 4.29
CA THR A 184 21.34 -2.89 5.28
C THR A 184 21.18 -2.11 6.58
N ILE A 185 21.98 -2.49 7.58
CA ILE A 185 22.16 -1.75 8.81
C ILE A 185 23.25 -0.69 8.57
N PRO A 186 23.03 0.61 8.89
CA PRO A 186 24.08 1.63 8.81
C PRO A 186 25.34 1.20 9.56
N CYS A 187 26.49 1.26 8.90
CA CYS A 187 27.77 0.87 9.46
C CYS A 187 28.26 1.87 10.53
N PHE A 188 29.32 1.51 11.27
CA PHE A 188 29.90 2.40 12.28
C PHE A 188 30.25 3.79 11.72
N GLY A 189 30.87 3.83 10.52
CA GLY A 189 31.22 5.08 9.86
C GLY A 189 30.00 5.97 9.55
N GLU A 190 28.93 5.36 9.09
CA GLU A 190 27.69 6.08 8.79
C GLU A 190 26.97 6.59 10.04
N ARG A 191 27.00 5.85 11.13
CA ARG A 191 26.49 6.32 12.43
C ARG A 191 27.36 7.45 12.97
N ARG A 192 28.68 7.27 12.96
CA ARG A 192 29.63 8.23 13.53
C ARG A 192 29.75 9.52 12.73
N TYR A 193 29.77 9.44 11.41
CA TYR A 193 30.05 10.57 10.52
C TYR A 193 28.84 10.99 9.69
N GLY A 194 27.95 10.08 9.33
CA GLY A 194 26.72 10.32 8.58
C GLY A 194 25.49 10.56 9.46
N HIS A 195 25.64 10.51 10.81
CA HIS A 195 24.58 10.74 11.78
C HIS A 195 23.34 9.83 11.61
N ALA A 196 23.54 8.62 11.07
CA ALA A 196 22.47 7.64 11.09
C ALA A 196 22.13 7.24 12.52
N GLN A 197 20.83 7.22 12.84
CA GLN A 197 20.36 6.96 14.21
C GLN A 197 20.43 5.45 14.54
N ASP A 198 20.41 5.13 15.83
CA ASP A 198 20.53 3.73 16.30
C ASP A 198 19.34 2.86 15.87
N ASP A 199 18.17 3.46 15.70
CA ASP A 199 16.94 2.83 15.25
C ASP A 199 16.72 2.88 13.72
N GLU A 200 17.72 3.34 12.95
CA GLU A 200 17.60 3.42 11.49
C GLU A 200 18.22 2.23 10.76
N LEU A 201 17.55 1.83 9.70
CA LEU A 201 18.01 1.03 8.59
C LEU A 201 18.12 1.89 7.34
N VAL A 202 18.90 1.47 6.36
CA VAL A 202 18.98 2.15 5.06
C VAL A 202 18.62 1.17 3.93
N MET A 203 17.73 1.59 3.04
CA MET A 203 17.42 0.86 1.81
C MET A 203 17.74 1.74 0.60
N ALA A 204 18.49 1.18 -0.34
CA ALA A 204 18.61 1.70 -1.69
C ALA A 204 17.54 1.04 -2.57
N VAL A 205 16.73 1.85 -3.23
CA VAL A 205 15.67 1.40 -4.13
C VAL A 205 15.98 1.94 -5.53
N PRO A 206 15.99 1.11 -6.60
CA PRO A 206 16.10 1.61 -7.96
C PRO A 206 15.02 2.67 -8.22
N ALA A 207 15.38 3.80 -8.79
CA ALA A 207 14.45 4.92 -8.96
C ALA A 207 13.18 4.53 -9.74
N LEU A 208 13.34 3.65 -10.74
CA LEU A 208 12.24 3.11 -11.53
C LEU A 208 11.21 2.30 -10.72
N MET A 209 11.60 1.79 -9.53
CA MET A 209 10.71 1.01 -8.68
C MET A 209 9.92 1.87 -7.67
N MET A 210 10.19 3.17 -7.57
CA MET A 210 9.55 4.03 -6.58
C MET A 210 8.03 4.19 -6.81
N GLU A 211 7.58 4.25 -8.06
CA GLU A 211 6.14 4.28 -8.34
C GLU A 211 5.45 2.95 -7.96
N LYS A 212 6.10 1.80 -8.20
CA LYS A 212 5.62 0.47 -7.74
C LYS A 212 5.52 0.46 -6.20
N ALA A 213 6.55 0.93 -5.51
CA ALA A 213 6.54 1.03 -4.05
C ALA A 213 5.37 1.89 -3.54
N MET A 214 5.09 3.02 -4.19
CA MET A 214 3.99 3.90 -3.78
C MET A 214 2.62 3.26 -3.97
N ARG A 215 2.36 2.64 -5.13
CA ARG A 215 1.10 1.93 -5.37
C ARG A 215 0.90 0.79 -4.36
N GLY A 216 1.96 0.02 -4.10
CA GLY A 216 1.93 -1.03 -3.10
C GLY A 216 1.66 -0.51 -1.69
N MET A 217 2.30 0.59 -1.30
CA MET A 217 2.11 1.19 0.02
C MET A 217 0.69 1.74 0.22
N GLU A 218 0.10 2.35 -0.80
CA GLU A 218 -1.30 2.77 -0.77
C GLU A 218 -2.25 1.58 -0.65
N THR A 219 -1.95 0.49 -1.34
CA THR A 219 -2.72 -0.75 -1.23
C THR A 219 -2.66 -1.29 0.19
N LEU A 220 -1.47 -1.35 0.81
CA LEU A 220 -1.32 -1.76 2.21
C LEU A 220 -2.07 -0.83 3.16
N TYR A 221 -1.95 0.49 2.94
CA TYR A 221 -2.66 1.49 3.76
C TYR A 221 -4.18 1.31 3.71
N ARG A 222 -4.74 1.05 2.53
CA ARG A 222 -6.17 0.77 2.36
C ARG A 222 -6.58 -0.53 3.04
N ARG A 223 -5.69 -1.53 3.09
CA ARG A 223 -5.89 -2.80 3.80
C ARG A 223 -5.69 -2.72 5.32
N GLY A 224 -5.46 -1.54 5.87
CA GLY A 224 -5.26 -1.35 7.31
C GLY A 224 -3.82 -1.60 7.79
N VAL A 225 -2.91 -2.01 6.91
CA VAL A 225 -1.47 -2.12 7.24
C VAL A 225 -0.85 -0.73 7.14
N ARG A 226 -0.70 -0.06 8.28
CA ARG A 226 -0.37 1.37 8.36
C ARG A 226 0.77 1.64 9.33
N TYR A 227 1.42 2.78 9.14
CA TYR A 227 2.37 3.31 10.11
C TYR A 227 1.83 4.63 10.70
N PRO A 228 1.99 4.95 11.99
CA PRO A 228 2.62 4.09 12.99
C PRO A 228 1.75 2.86 13.28
N ILE A 229 2.43 1.75 13.58
CA ILE A 229 1.74 0.57 14.08
C ILE A 229 1.28 0.91 15.49
N SER A 230 -0.02 1.00 15.70
CA SER A 230 -0.56 1.19 17.02
C SER A 230 -0.12 0.02 17.89
N LEU A 231 0.61 0.30 18.95
CA LEU A 231 0.67 -0.65 20.05
C LEU A 231 -0.76 -0.74 20.56
N ALA A 232 -1.43 -1.86 20.35
CA ALA A 232 -2.59 -2.21 21.13
C ALA A 232 -2.17 -2.01 22.59
N GLY A 233 -2.89 -1.17 23.30
CA GLY A 233 -2.58 -0.91 24.70
C GLY A 233 -2.51 -2.23 25.48
N ALA A 234 -2.28 -2.18 26.77
CA ALA A 234 -2.24 -3.35 27.65
C ALA A 234 -3.56 -4.16 27.70
N GLU A 235 -4.47 -3.94 26.76
CA GLU A 235 -5.69 -4.71 26.61
C GLU A 235 -5.33 -6.12 26.14
N GLN A 236 -5.78 -7.10 26.89
CA GLN A 236 -5.57 -8.52 26.60
C GLN A 236 -6.45 -9.02 25.44
N ASP A 237 -7.19 -8.16 24.79
CA ASP A 237 -8.00 -8.49 23.62
C ASP A 237 -7.12 -8.49 22.35
N LEU A 238 -6.60 -9.66 22.03
CA LEU A 238 -5.78 -9.86 20.83
C LEU A 238 -6.54 -9.57 19.52
N SER A 239 -7.88 -9.64 19.54
CA SER A 239 -8.70 -9.39 18.35
C SER A 239 -8.63 -7.92 17.90
N SER A 240 -8.48 -6.98 18.83
CA SER A 240 -8.38 -5.55 18.53
C SER A 240 -7.02 -5.16 17.90
N ALA A 241 -6.02 -6.04 17.96
CA ALA A 241 -4.67 -5.79 17.48
C ALA A 241 -4.49 -6.12 15.98
N PHE A 242 -5.42 -6.84 15.37
CA PHE A 242 -5.28 -7.22 13.96
C PHE A 242 -5.76 -6.10 13.03
N PRO A 243 -5.00 -5.78 11.95
CA PRO A 243 -5.55 -5.01 10.83
C PRO A 243 -6.79 -5.70 10.29
N GLY A 244 -7.79 -4.94 9.81
CA GLY A 244 -9.02 -5.51 9.25
C GLY A 244 -8.81 -6.61 8.21
N ALA A 245 -7.68 -6.55 7.47
CA ALA A 245 -7.29 -7.60 6.54
C ALA A 245 -7.07 -8.99 7.20
N TYR A 246 -6.67 -9.05 8.46
CA TYR A 246 -6.53 -10.32 9.19
C TYR A 246 -7.87 -10.83 9.72
N ASP A 247 -8.75 -9.91 10.15
CA ASP A 247 -10.12 -10.27 10.51
C ASP A 247 -10.86 -10.84 9.30
N GLU A 248 -10.65 -10.24 8.12
CA GLU A 248 -11.20 -10.73 6.86
C GLU A 248 -10.72 -12.15 6.53
N VAL A 249 -9.45 -12.48 6.75
CA VAL A 249 -8.91 -13.84 6.53
C VAL A 249 -9.59 -14.84 7.46
N ASN A 250 -9.77 -14.50 8.73
CA ASN A 250 -10.46 -15.37 9.68
C ASN A 250 -11.94 -15.60 9.31
N GLN A 251 -12.55 -14.64 8.64
CA GLN A 251 -13.94 -14.71 8.19
C GLN A 251 -14.11 -15.33 6.79
N LEU A 252 -13.03 -15.49 6.02
CA LEU A 252 -13.10 -16.03 4.65
C LEU A 252 -13.75 -17.39 4.58
N GLU A 253 -13.40 -18.31 5.47
CA GLU A 253 -14.02 -19.65 5.50
C GLU A 253 -15.50 -19.59 5.89
N ALA A 254 -15.88 -18.68 6.79
CA ALA A 254 -17.25 -18.50 7.19
C ALA A 254 -18.12 -17.97 6.03
N ILE A 255 -17.59 -17.06 5.23
CA ILE A 255 -18.31 -16.44 4.11
C ILE A 255 -18.25 -17.32 2.85
N ARG A 256 -17.04 -17.75 2.45
CA ARG A 256 -16.86 -18.58 1.24
C ARG A 256 -17.42 -19.98 1.38
N GLY A 257 -17.44 -20.52 2.60
CA GLY A 257 -17.87 -21.90 2.84
C GLY A 257 -16.83 -22.93 2.38
N LYS A 258 -17.10 -24.21 2.69
CA LYS A 258 -16.28 -25.35 2.29
C LYS A 258 -16.88 -26.12 1.08
N ASP A 259 -17.99 -25.66 0.57
CA ASP A 259 -18.66 -26.18 -0.62
C ASP A 259 -18.16 -25.47 -1.90
N ASN A 260 -18.74 -25.86 -3.04
CA ASN A 260 -18.33 -25.35 -4.34
C ASN A 260 -19.04 -24.04 -4.75
N ARG A 261 -19.71 -23.36 -3.79
CA ARG A 261 -20.37 -22.09 -4.11
C ARG A 261 -19.40 -21.06 -4.64
N LEU A 262 -19.85 -20.21 -5.56
CA LEU A 262 -19.12 -19.03 -5.99
C LEU A 262 -19.83 -17.77 -5.49
N LEU A 263 -19.13 -16.94 -4.72
CA LEU A 263 -19.63 -15.64 -4.29
C LEU A 263 -19.10 -14.55 -5.21
N ALA A 264 -19.99 -13.84 -5.87
CA ALA A 264 -19.68 -12.72 -6.74
C ALA A 264 -20.17 -11.42 -6.12
N ALA A 265 -19.27 -10.56 -5.66
CA ALA A 265 -19.63 -9.25 -5.16
C ALA A 265 -20.04 -8.33 -6.31
N VAL A 266 -21.18 -7.67 -6.19
CA VAL A 266 -21.66 -6.65 -7.14
C VAL A 266 -21.53 -5.30 -6.48
N THR A 267 -20.64 -4.46 -7.03
CA THR A 267 -20.39 -3.11 -6.54
C THR A 267 -20.49 -2.07 -7.67
N GLY A 268 -20.37 -0.81 -7.31
CA GLY A 268 -20.44 0.30 -8.26
C GLY A 268 -20.62 1.62 -7.54
N GLY A 269 -20.36 2.71 -8.23
CA GLY A 269 -20.59 4.06 -7.71
C GLY A 269 -22.09 4.34 -7.50
N ILE A 270 -22.37 5.40 -6.75
CA ILE A 270 -23.75 5.89 -6.62
C ILE A 270 -24.31 6.19 -8.02
N ALA A 271 -25.57 5.86 -8.23
CA ALA A 271 -26.28 6.03 -9.52
C ALA A 271 -25.67 5.25 -10.71
N SER A 272 -24.77 4.27 -10.47
CA SER A 272 -24.22 3.43 -11.55
C SER A 272 -25.24 2.43 -12.15
N GLY A 273 -26.37 2.20 -11.48
CA GLY A 273 -27.37 1.22 -11.92
C GLY A 273 -27.14 -0.21 -11.41
N LYS A 274 -26.37 -0.37 -10.34
CA LYS A 274 -26.10 -1.64 -9.69
C LYS A 274 -27.34 -2.50 -9.49
N SER A 275 -28.45 -1.94 -9.00
CA SER A 275 -29.70 -2.67 -8.76
C SER A 275 -30.31 -3.27 -10.04
N ALA A 276 -30.17 -2.61 -11.19
CA ALA A 276 -30.63 -3.14 -12.47
C ALA A 276 -29.79 -4.37 -12.89
N VAL A 277 -28.48 -4.26 -12.76
CA VAL A 277 -27.54 -5.37 -13.03
C VAL A 277 -27.78 -6.54 -12.08
N SER A 278 -27.96 -6.28 -10.78
CA SER A 278 -28.28 -7.33 -9.80
C SER A 278 -29.60 -8.05 -10.13
N LYS A 279 -30.61 -7.33 -10.60
CA LYS A 279 -31.87 -7.95 -11.03
C LYS A 279 -31.68 -8.82 -12.27
N MET A 280 -30.88 -8.40 -13.24
CA MET A 280 -30.58 -9.21 -14.42
C MET A 280 -29.84 -10.50 -14.04
N LEU A 281 -28.88 -10.45 -13.11
CA LEU A 281 -28.19 -11.63 -12.59
C LEU A 281 -29.15 -12.57 -11.84
N GLU A 282 -30.10 -12.02 -11.08
CA GLU A 282 -31.12 -12.80 -10.38
C GLU A 282 -32.04 -13.53 -11.38
N GLU A 283 -32.44 -12.87 -12.45
CA GLU A 283 -33.24 -13.48 -13.56
C GLU A 283 -32.47 -14.64 -14.23
N LEU A 284 -31.12 -14.59 -14.25
CA LEU A 284 -30.27 -15.67 -14.77
C LEU A 284 -30.03 -16.80 -13.76
N GLY A 285 -30.49 -16.64 -12.52
CA GLY A 285 -30.42 -17.69 -11.48
C GLY A 285 -29.38 -17.42 -10.37
N ALA A 286 -28.84 -16.22 -10.25
CA ALA A 286 -27.96 -15.81 -9.15
C ALA A 286 -28.78 -15.26 -7.97
N PRO A 287 -29.03 -16.02 -6.88
CA PRO A 287 -29.69 -15.47 -5.69
C PRO A 287 -28.89 -14.31 -5.12
N ILE A 288 -29.63 -13.28 -4.63
CA ILE A 288 -29.03 -12.04 -4.13
C ILE A 288 -28.94 -12.03 -2.61
N ILE A 289 -27.80 -11.60 -2.09
CA ILE A 289 -27.59 -11.18 -0.71
C ILE A 289 -27.26 -9.68 -0.75
N ASP A 290 -28.11 -8.85 -0.20
CA ASP A 290 -27.93 -7.40 -0.22
C ASP A 290 -27.54 -6.89 1.16
N TYR A 291 -26.32 -6.32 1.27
CA TYR A 291 -25.78 -5.80 2.53
C TYR A 291 -26.56 -4.56 3.03
N ASP A 292 -27.15 -3.76 2.14
CA ASP A 292 -28.00 -2.64 2.56
C ASP A 292 -29.31 -3.14 3.21
N VAL A 293 -29.85 -4.23 2.72
CA VAL A 293 -31.02 -4.90 3.34
C VAL A 293 -30.64 -5.46 4.69
N ILE A 294 -29.55 -6.23 4.78
CA ILE A 294 -29.05 -6.80 6.04
C ILE A 294 -28.76 -5.68 7.05
N ALA A 295 -28.08 -4.61 6.64
CA ALA A 295 -27.78 -3.48 7.53
C ALA A 295 -29.03 -2.80 8.10
N ARG A 296 -30.17 -2.91 7.42
CA ARG A 296 -31.45 -2.44 7.96
C ARG A 296 -32.05 -3.41 8.94
N GLU A 297 -32.02 -4.68 8.63
CA GLU A 297 -32.63 -5.72 9.43
C GLU A 297 -31.90 -5.94 10.77
N ILE A 298 -30.55 -5.87 10.80
CA ILE A 298 -29.78 -6.11 12.04
C ILE A 298 -29.98 -5.02 13.10
N VAL A 299 -30.46 -3.84 12.69
CA VAL A 299 -30.73 -2.71 13.62
C VAL A 299 -32.23 -2.52 13.91
N GLU A 300 -33.07 -3.49 13.60
CA GLU A 300 -34.49 -3.49 14.01
C GLU A 300 -34.63 -3.53 15.54
N PRO A 301 -35.66 -2.89 16.10
CA PRO A 301 -35.85 -2.81 17.57
C PRO A 301 -35.74 -4.17 18.28
N GLY A 302 -34.97 -4.21 19.34
CA GLY A 302 -34.74 -5.40 20.15
C GLY A 302 -33.59 -6.30 19.68
N LYS A 303 -33.04 -6.10 18.48
CA LYS A 303 -31.88 -6.86 18.01
C LYS A 303 -30.57 -6.41 18.69
N PRO A 304 -29.54 -7.27 18.74
CA PRO A 304 -28.29 -6.94 19.44
C PRO A 304 -27.64 -5.64 18.97
N ALA A 305 -27.53 -5.39 17.63
CA ALA A 305 -26.96 -4.15 17.12
C ALA A 305 -27.78 -2.91 17.52
N TRP A 306 -29.10 -3.01 17.53
CA TRP A 306 -29.97 -1.94 18.00
C TRP A 306 -29.70 -1.60 19.47
N LYS A 307 -29.57 -2.63 20.33
CA LYS A 307 -29.28 -2.44 21.78
C LYS A 307 -27.93 -1.74 21.98
N ASP A 308 -26.89 -2.16 21.26
CA ASP A 308 -25.57 -1.56 21.38
C ASP A 308 -25.56 -0.11 20.87
N ILE A 309 -26.25 0.18 19.76
CA ILE A 309 -26.37 1.54 19.21
C ILE A 309 -27.10 2.44 20.21
N VAL A 310 -28.25 2.02 20.75
CA VAL A 310 -29.01 2.81 21.68
C VAL A 310 -28.24 2.98 22.99
N GLY A 311 -27.57 1.93 23.48
CA GLY A 311 -26.74 1.99 24.70
C GLY A 311 -25.58 2.98 24.58
N TYR A 312 -24.96 3.11 23.39
CA TYR A 312 -23.83 4.02 23.19
C TYR A 312 -24.23 5.44 22.78
N PHE A 313 -25.18 5.59 21.87
CA PHE A 313 -25.59 6.89 21.34
C PHE A 313 -26.76 7.54 22.11
N GLY A 314 -27.42 6.76 22.96
CA GLY A 314 -28.60 7.21 23.73
C GLY A 314 -29.90 7.16 22.90
N GLU A 315 -31.05 7.39 23.58
CA GLU A 315 -32.36 7.37 22.92
C GLU A 315 -32.60 8.49 21.90
N GLN A 316 -31.73 9.50 21.87
CA GLN A 316 -31.78 10.60 20.89
C GLN A 316 -31.68 10.14 19.44
N VAL A 317 -31.12 8.96 19.18
CA VAL A 317 -30.99 8.37 17.84
C VAL A 317 -32.25 7.60 17.45
N LEU A 318 -33.31 7.59 18.28
CA LEU A 318 -34.55 6.88 17.97
C LEU A 318 -35.59 7.81 17.35
N GLY A 319 -36.41 7.22 16.47
CA GLY A 319 -37.67 7.80 16.03
C GLY A 319 -38.81 7.50 16.98
N ALA A 320 -39.99 8.04 16.70
CA ALA A 320 -41.20 7.84 17.48
C ALA A 320 -41.65 6.36 17.55
N ASP A 321 -41.31 5.57 16.54
CA ASP A 321 -41.54 4.13 16.39
C ASP A 321 -40.47 3.25 17.07
N ARG A 322 -39.57 3.87 17.84
CA ARG A 322 -38.40 3.25 18.49
C ARG A 322 -37.39 2.61 17.52
N LYS A 323 -37.50 2.82 16.22
CA LYS A 323 -36.50 2.45 15.26
C LYS A 323 -35.36 3.48 15.26
N ILE A 324 -34.19 3.07 14.77
CA ILE A 324 -33.06 3.99 14.58
C ILE A 324 -33.45 5.03 13.52
N ASP A 325 -33.46 6.31 13.93
CA ASP A 325 -33.55 7.45 13.01
C ASP A 325 -32.20 7.64 12.33
N ARG A 326 -32.13 7.16 11.10
CA ARG A 326 -30.88 7.15 10.31
C ARG A 326 -30.31 8.52 10.07
N LYS A 327 -31.18 9.54 9.94
CA LYS A 327 -30.74 10.91 9.72
C LYS A 327 -30.04 11.44 10.97
N LYS A 328 -30.66 11.29 12.13
CA LYS A 328 -30.07 11.71 13.41
C LYS A 328 -28.74 10.99 13.68
N LEU A 329 -28.70 9.66 13.47
CA LEU A 329 -27.49 8.88 13.66
C LEU A 329 -26.40 9.28 12.66
N SER A 330 -26.75 9.47 11.39
CA SER A 330 -25.84 9.93 10.34
C SER A 330 -25.23 11.29 10.67
N ASP A 331 -26.04 12.26 11.13
CA ASP A 331 -25.57 13.60 11.51
C ASP A 331 -24.54 13.55 12.66
N ILE A 332 -24.68 12.60 13.57
CA ILE A 332 -23.73 12.39 14.68
C ILE A 332 -22.42 11.78 14.17
N VAL A 333 -22.48 10.69 13.40
CA VAL A 333 -21.29 9.93 13.00
C VAL A 333 -20.54 10.59 11.84
N PHE A 334 -21.20 11.44 11.05
CA PHE A 334 -20.57 12.19 9.96
C PHE A 334 -19.52 13.18 10.47
N ARG A 335 -19.78 13.79 11.65
CA ARG A 335 -18.92 14.80 12.29
C ARG A 335 -17.87 14.22 13.24
N ASP A 336 -17.94 12.93 13.56
CA ASP A 336 -17.12 12.30 14.58
C ASP A 336 -16.64 10.92 14.12
N ALA A 337 -15.36 10.85 13.75
CA ALA A 337 -14.74 9.63 13.22
C ALA A 337 -14.70 8.48 14.25
N GLU A 338 -14.56 8.77 15.55
CA GLU A 338 -14.55 7.75 16.60
C GLU A 338 -15.95 7.16 16.81
N LYS A 339 -16.97 8.01 16.81
CA LYS A 339 -18.36 7.54 16.85
C LYS A 339 -18.75 6.73 15.63
N ARG A 340 -18.24 7.11 14.44
CA ARG A 340 -18.42 6.32 13.23
C ARG A 340 -17.79 4.93 13.37
N LYS A 341 -16.52 4.83 13.79
CA LYS A 341 -15.86 3.56 14.05
C LYS A 341 -16.62 2.70 15.06
N LYS A 342 -17.17 3.34 16.10
CA LYS A 342 -17.95 2.63 17.10
C LYS A 342 -19.25 2.06 16.53
N LEU A 343 -19.96 2.81 15.69
CA LEU A 343 -21.13 2.30 14.95
C LEU A 343 -20.74 1.13 14.02
N GLU A 344 -19.67 1.27 13.29
CA GLU A 344 -19.13 0.22 12.40
C GLU A 344 -18.80 -1.04 13.20
N SER A 345 -18.20 -0.93 14.39
CA SER A 345 -17.91 -2.08 15.26
C SER A 345 -19.15 -2.83 15.75
N PHE A 346 -20.29 -2.16 15.86
CA PHE A 346 -21.56 -2.79 16.22
C PHE A 346 -22.27 -3.46 15.05
N THR A 347 -22.05 -2.94 13.82
CA THR A 347 -22.83 -3.33 12.65
C THR A 347 -22.10 -4.29 11.73
N HIS A 348 -20.82 -4.03 11.38
CA HIS A 348 -20.07 -4.80 10.38
C HIS A 348 -19.99 -6.30 10.73
N PRO A 349 -19.59 -6.73 11.93
CA PRO A 349 -19.50 -8.16 12.23
C PRO A 349 -20.85 -8.87 12.07
N ARG A 350 -21.94 -8.22 12.45
CA ARG A 350 -23.28 -8.78 12.37
C ARG A 350 -23.84 -8.84 10.96
N ILE A 351 -23.47 -7.87 10.11
CA ILE A 351 -23.80 -7.90 8.68
C ILE A 351 -23.11 -9.11 8.03
N ILE A 352 -21.84 -9.30 8.32
CA ILE A 352 -21.04 -10.42 7.78
C ILE A 352 -21.60 -11.76 8.25
N GLU A 353 -21.89 -11.89 9.55
CA GLU A 353 -22.49 -13.10 10.12
C GLU A 353 -23.83 -13.45 9.46
N GLU A 354 -24.73 -12.48 9.33
CA GLU A 354 -26.04 -12.69 8.68
C GLU A 354 -25.91 -13.01 7.20
N ALA A 355 -24.95 -12.36 6.49
CA ALA A 355 -24.67 -12.67 5.09
C ALA A 355 -24.14 -14.10 4.92
N ALA A 356 -23.21 -14.53 5.79
CA ALA A 356 -22.68 -15.89 5.80
C ALA A 356 -23.79 -16.92 6.06
N LYS A 357 -24.68 -16.65 7.02
CA LYS A 357 -25.83 -17.50 7.31
C LYS A 357 -26.76 -17.63 6.10
N ARG A 358 -27.03 -16.55 5.38
CA ARG A 358 -27.85 -16.60 4.13
C ARG A 358 -27.15 -17.37 3.04
N ALA A 359 -25.83 -17.15 2.85
CA ALA A 359 -25.06 -17.89 1.87
C ALA A 359 -25.04 -19.39 2.16
N ASN A 360 -24.90 -19.79 3.43
CA ASN A 360 -25.00 -21.19 3.85
C ASN A 360 -26.37 -21.77 3.54
N GLY A 361 -27.45 -21.08 3.89
CA GLY A 361 -28.83 -21.57 3.59
C GLY A 361 -29.13 -21.66 2.10
N ILE A 362 -28.47 -20.90 1.23
CA ILE A 362 -28.55 -21.06 -0.22
C ILE A 362 -27.75 -22.31 -0.66
N ALA A 363 -26.53 -22.45 -0.15
CA ALA A 363 -25.64 -23.55 -0.52
C ALA A 363 -26.12 -24.92 -0.01
N GLU A 364 -26.83 -24.99 1.12
CA GLU A 364 -27.50 -26.23 1.58
C GLU A 364 -28.49 -26.76 0.55
N LYS A 365 -29.13 -25.86 -0.22
CA LYS A 365 -30.07 -26.24 -1.29
C LYS A 365 -29.36 -26.50 -2.62
N ASN A 366 -28.29 -25.78 -2.88
CA ASN A 366 -27.46 -25.86 -4.08
C ASN A 366 -25.99 -25.62 -3.76
N PRO A 367 -25.17 -26.64 -3.49
CA PRO A 367 -23.75 -26.51 -3.18
C PRO A 367 -22.92 -25.85 -4.28
N ASN A 368 -23.41 -25.80 -5.51
CA ASN A 368 -22.76 -25.19 -6.66
C ASN A 368 -23.38 -23.83 -7.02
N ALA A 369 -24.08 -23.19 -6.08
CA ALA A 369 -24.73 -21.90 -6.35
C ALA A 369 -23.72 -20.80 -6.69
N ILE A 370 -24.04 -19.98 -7.68
CA ILE A 370 -23.39 -18.70 -7.92
C ILE A 370 -24.25 -17.64 -7.21
N ILE A 371 -23.74 -17.11 -6.12
CA ILE A 371 -24.48 -16.18 -5.25
C ILE A 371 -23.94 -14.78 -5.50
N GLN A 372 -24.80 -13.85 -5.88
CA GLN A 372 -24.42 -12.44 -5.94
C GLN A 372 -24.57 -11.78 -4.57
N VAL A 373 -23.58 -10.96 -4.20
CA VAL A 373 -23.60 -10.18 -2.97
C VAL A 373 -23.49 -8.72 -3.31
N ALA A 374 -24.57 -7.96 -3.12
CA ALA A 374 -24.59 -6.55 -3.42
C ALA A 374 -23.99 -5.74 -2.26
N VAL A 375 -22.84 -5.11 -2.50
CA VAL A 375 -22.09 -4.30 -1.52
C VAL A 375 -21.73 -2.94 -2.13
N PRO A 376 -22.44 -1.85 -1.83
CA PRO A 376 -22.20 -0.54 -2.45
C PRO A 376 -20.82 0.04 -2.20
N LEU A 377 -20.30 -0.09 -0.98
CA LEU A 377 -19.03 0.45 -0.54
C LEU A 377 -17.94 -0.63 -0.41
N LEU A 378 -18.03 -1.69 -1.22
CA LEU A 378 -17.17 -2.86 -1.16
C LEU A 378 -15.68 -2.52 -1.03
N ILE A 379 -15.21 -1.62 -1.88
CA ILE A 379 -13.80 -1.28 -2.00
C ILE A 379 -13.39 -0.28 -0.92
N GLU A 380 -14.26 0.67 -0.60
CA GLU A 380 -14.04 1.66 0.44
C GLU A 380 -13.87 1.05 1.83
N ILE A 381 -14.62 -0.03 2.11
CA ILE A 381 -14.53 -0.78 3.38
C ILE A 381 -13.63 -2.01 3.29
N ASN A 382 -12.94 -2.18 2.15
CA ASN A 382 -11.94 -3.21 1.90
C ASN A 382 -12.45 -4.66 1.99
N LEU A 383 -13.70 -4.92 1.62
CA LEU A 383 -14.31 -6.25 1.67
C LEU A 383 -14.15 -7.10 0.39
N GLN A 384 -13.55 -6.57 -0.69
CA GLN A 384 -13.44 -7.26 -1.97
C GLN A 384 -12.74 -8.63 -1.88
N TYR A 385 -11.85 -8.82 -0.89
CA TYR A 385 -11.11 -10.07 -0.70
C TYR A 385 -11.95 -11.21 -0.13
N GLN A 386 -13.11 -10.91 0.42
CA GLN A 386 -14.03 -11.92 0.96
C GLN A 386 -14.76 -12.68 -0.16
N PHE A 387 -14.74 -12.16 -1.37
CA PHE A 387 -15.49 -12.71 -2.50
C PHE A 387 -14.56 -13.42 -3.48
N HIS A 388 -15.12 -14.40 -4.21
CA HIS A 388 -14.38 -15.11 -5.25
C HIS A 388 -14.17 -14.22 -6.48
N LYS A 389 -15.16 -13.36 -6.78
CA LYS A 389 -15.15 -12.43 -7.91
C LYS A 389 -15.80 -11.10 -7.54
N VAL A 390 -15.30 -10.03 -8.16
CA VAL A 390 -15.83 -8.68 -8.03
C VAL A 390 -16.34 -8.19 -9.37
N LEU A 391 -17.63 -7.86 -9.43
CA LEU A 391 -18.30 -7.24 -10.58
C LEU A 391 -18.49 -5.75 -10.29
N LEU A 392 -17.89 -4.91 -11.10
CA LEU A 392 -18.05 -3.46 -11.02
C LEU A 392 -19.07 -2.98 -12.06
N VAL A 393 -20.16 -2.40 -11.60
CA VAL A 393 -21.09 -1.66 -12.50
C VAL A 393 -20.54 -0.26 -12.67
N TYR A 394 -20.01 0.00 -13.85
CA TYR A 394 -19.31 1.23 -14.21
C TYR A 394 -20.21 2.16 -15.01
N VAL A 395 -20.13 3.43 -14.68
CA VAL A 395 -20.58 4.57 -15.51
C VAL A 395 -19.64 5.74 -15.28
N PRO A 396 -19.31 6.51 -16.32
CA PRO A 396 -18.50 7.72 -16.17
C PRO A 396 -19.08 8.69 -15.14
N ARG A 397 -18.22 9.42 -14.46
CA ARG A 397 -18.57 10.35 -13.36
C ARG A 397 -19.67 11.35 -13.76
N GLU A 398 -19.60 11.87 -14.97
CA GLU A 398 -20.60 12.86 -15.45
C GLU A 398 -22.00 12.26 -15.55
N ILE A 399 -22.11 11.02 -16.04
CA ILE A 399 -23.38 10.29 -16.11
C ILE A 399 -23.91 9.97 -14.70
N GLN A 400 -23.04 9.67 -13.75
CA GLN A 400 -23.46 9.50 -12.35
C GLN A 400 -24.10 10.78 -11.80
N ILE A 401 -23.48 11.94 -12.06
CA ILE A 401 -24.00 13.25 -11.66
C ILE A 401 -25.36 13.51 -12.28
N GLU A 402 -25.51 13.32 -13.60
CA GLU A 402 -26.77 13.52 -14.31
C GLU A 402 -27.90 12.62 -13.78
N ARG A 403 -27.57 11.34 -13.54
CA ARG A 403 -28.54 10.39 -12.97
C ARG A 403 -28.96 10.75 -11.55
N LEU A 404 -28.03 11.26 -10.71
CA LEU A 404 -28.31 11.74 -9.36
C LEU A 404 -29.24 12.97 -9.38
N ILE A 405 -28.91 13.95 -10.21
CA ILE A 405 -29.75 15.14 -10.37
C ILE A 405 -31.19 14.74 -10.78
N LYS A 406 -31.30 13.85 -11.77
CA LYS A 406 -32.61 13.37 -12.26
C LYS A 406 -33.38 12.57 -11.21
N ARG A 407 -32.71 11.74 -10.43
CA ARG A 407 -33.33 10.87 -9.42
C ARG A 407 -33.77 11.63 -8.18
N ASP A 408 -32.91 12.50 -7.67
CA ASP A 408 -33.03 13.08 -6.32
C ASP A 408 -33.45 14.56 -6.36
N GLY A 409 -33.50 15.21 -7.55
CA GLY A 409 -33.89 16.61 -7.70
C GLY A 409 -32.88 17.60 -7.07
N ILE A 410 -31.61 17.22 -6.94
CA ILE A 410 -30.55 18.01 -6.29
C ILE A 410 -29.75 18.82 -7.31
N THR A 411 -28.98 19.81 -6.81
CA THR A 411 -28.09 20.59 -7.68
C THR A 411 -26.86 19.79 -8.11
N ARG A 412 -26.17 20.24 -9.15
CA ARG A 412 -24.95 19.64 -9.66
C ARG A 412 -23.83 19.63 -8.60
N GLU A 413 -23.72 20.70 -7.81
CA GLU A 413 -22.75 20.84 -6.72
C GLU A 413 -23.03 19.83 -5.61
N ALA A 414 -24.30 19.64 -5.24
CA ALA A 414 -24.71 18.65 -4.26
C ALA A 414 -24.41 17.22 -4.76
N ALA A 415 -24.74 16.91 -6.02
CA ALA A 415 -24.41 15.62 -6.63
C ALA A 415 -22.90 15.36 -6.65
N ALA A 416 -22.09 16.34 -7.05
CA ALA A 416 -20.63 16.24 -7.05
C ALA A 416 -20.04 16.05 -5.62
N SER A 417 -20.64 16.68 -4.61
CA SER A 417 -20.26 16.50 -3.20
C SER A 417 -20.54 15.08 -2.70
N ILE A 418 -21.68 14.50 -3.07
CA ILE A 418 -22.03 13.11 -2.73
C ILE A 418 -21.04 12.14 -3.37
N LEU A 419 -20.64 12.34 -4.64
CA LEU A 419 -19.66 11.50 -5.29
C LEU A 419 -18.27 11.58 -4.62
N LYS A 420 -17.87 12.74 -4.10
CA LYS A 420 -16.59 12.90 -3.40
C LYS A 420 -16.49 12.09 -2.11
N ALA A 421 -17.62 11.67 -1.53
CA ALA A 421 -17.65 10.84 -0.33
C ALA A 421 -17.32 9.35 -0.64
N GLN A 422 -17.31 8.96 -1.92
CA GLN A 422 -16.94 7.62 -2.37
C GLN A 422 -15.59 7.63 -3.09
N LEU A 423 -14.96 6.46 -3.18
CA LEU A 423 -13.80 6.28 -4.04
C LEU A 423 -14.21 6.56 -5.50
N PRO A 424 -13.44 7.36 -6.27
CA PRO A 424 -13.72 7.58 -7.68
C PRO A 424 -13.94 6.28 -8.44
N ILE A 425 -14.95 6.25 -9.31
CA ILE A 425 -15.34 5.02 -10.01
C ILE A 425 -14.20 4.44 -10.85
N ASP A 426 -13.36 5.30 -11.43
CA ASP A 426 -12.20 4.88 -12.22
C ASP A 426 -11.12 4.20 -11.37
N GLU A 427 -10.98 4.58 -10.11
CA GLU A 427 -10.08 3.89 -9.18
C GLU A 427 -10.58 2.50 -8.78
N LYS A 428 -11.90 2.25 -8.86
CA LYS A 428 -12.49 0.94 -8.58
C LYS A 428 -12.22 -0.09 -9.66
N LEU A 429 -11.87 0.33 -10.88
CA LEU A 429 -11.53 -0.57 -12.00
C LEU A 429 -10.40 -1.54 -11.64
N GLY A 430 -9.39 -1.07 -10.91
CA GLY A 430 -8.26 -1.89 -10.48
C GLY A 430 -8.58 -3.03 -9.50
N TYR A 431 -9.82 -3.07 -8.97
CA TYR A 431 -10.27 -4.10 -8.01
C TYR A 431 -11.29 -5.07 -8.62
N ALA A 432 -11.74 -4.81 -9.85
CA ALA A 432 -12.79 -5.58 -10.50
C ALA A 432 -12.19 -6.76 -11.30
N ASP A 433 -12.79 -7.93 -11.16
CA ASP A 433 -12.57 -9.06 -12.08
C ASP A 433 -13.38 -8.87 -13.38
N PHE A 434 -14.55 -8.25 -13.25
CA PHE A 434 -15.46 -7.97 -14.37
C PHE A 434 -15.98 -6.54 -14.28
N VAL A 435 -16.06 -5.86 -15.41
CA VAL A 435 -16.62 -4.52 -15.52
C VAL A 435 -17.84 -4.58 -16.43
N ILE A 436 -18.99 -4.10 -15.94
CA ILE A 436 -20.23 -3.99 -16.71
C ILE A 436 -20.46 -2.50 -16.97
N HIS A 437 -20.28 -2.10 -18.21
CA HIS A 437 -20.52 -0.74 -18.69
C HIS A 437 -22.04 -0.48 -18.83
N ASN A 438 -22.55 0.41 -17.97
CA ASN A 438 -23.98 0.70 -17.90
C ASN A 438 -24.33 2.15 -18.29
N GLU A 439 -23.54 2.73 -19.18
CA GLU A 439 -23.79 4.04 -19.79
C GLU A 439 -24.68 3.98 -21.04
N GLY A 440 -24.76 2.82 -21.68
CA GLY A 440 -25.52 2.59 -22.89
C GLY A 440 -26.99 2.20 -22.67
N THR A 441 -27.51 1.42 -23.59
CA THR A 441 -28.89 0.89 -23.54
C THR A 441 -29.01 -0.27 -22.53
N LEU A 442 -30.26 -0.52 -22.11
CA LEU A 442 -30.55 -1.66 -21.22
C LEU A 442 -30.20 -3.01 -21.89
N GLU A 443 -30.34 -3.12 -23.20
CA GLU A 443 -30.03 -4.30 -23.99
C GLU A 443 -28.51 -4.56 -24.03
N GLU A 444 -27.72 -3.53 -24.23
CA GLU A 444 -26.24 -3.63 -24.17
C GLU A 444 -25.77 -4.06 -22.79
N THR A 445 -26.35 -3.51 -21.73
CA THR A 445 -26.05 -3.92 -20.36
C THR A 445 -26.43 -5.38 -20.13
N ARG A 446 -27.60 -5.80 -20.58
CA ARG A 446 -28.07 -7.20 -20.45
C ARG A 446 -27.12 -8.18 -21.14
N ARG A 447 -26.69 -7.89 -22.36
CA ARG A 447 -25.72 -8.72 -23.08
C ARG A 447 -24.41 -8.90 -22.28
N GLN A 448 -23.85 -7.81 -21.74
CA GLN A 448 -22.65 -7.89 -20.89
C GLN A 448 -22.89 -8.73 -19.64
N VAL A 449 -24.05 -8.60 -19.01
CA VAL A 449 -24.42 -9.42 -17.83
C VAL A 449 -24.49 -10.89 -18.20
N GLU A 450 -25.06 -11.25 -19.34
CA GLU A 450 -25.13 -12.62 -19.86
C GLU A 450 -23.72 -13.18 -20.14
N GLU A 451 -22.84 -12.41 -20.76
CA GLU A 451 -21.43 -12.78 -20.99
C GLU A 451 -20.70 -13.05 -19.68
N VAL A 452 -20.81 -12.15 -18.70
CA VAL A 452 -20.24 -12.32 -17.36
C VAL A 452 -20.83 -13.54 -16.65
N TRP A 453 -22.13 -13.79 -16.80
CA TRP A 453 -22.78 -14.97 -16.21
C TRP A 453 -22.21 -16.30 -16.73
N GLU A 454 -21.99 -16.39 -18.05
CA GLU A 454 -21.34 -17.58 -18.64
C GLU A 454 -19.92 -17.79 -18.10
N GLU A 455 -19.14 -16.72 -17.94
CA GLU A 455 -17.80 -16.82 -17.33
C GLU A 455 -17.87 -17.24 -15.86
N LEU A 456 -18.82 -16.73 -15.08
CA LEU A 456 -19.03 -17.12 -13.69
C LEU A 456 -19.36 -18.61 -13.57
N LYS A 457 -20.18 -19.15 -14.47
CA LYS A 457 -20.49 -20.59 -14.53
C LYS A 457 -19.26 -21.46 -14.84
N GLN A 458 -18.38 -21.00 -15.74
CA GLN A 458 -17.12 -21.70 -16.02
C GLN A 458 -16.19 -21.69 -14.81
N ARG A 459 -16.07 -20.56 -14.13
CA ARG A 459 -15.20 -20.43 -12.94
C ARG A 459 -15.75 -21.17 -11.73
N GLN A 460 -17.07 -21.24 -11.57
CA GLN A 460 -17.70 -22.01 -10.50
C GLN A 460 -17.31 -23.51 -10.59
N LYS A 461 -17.24 -24.07 -11.78
CA LYS A 461 -16.76 -25.45 -11.99
C LYS A 461 -15.32 -25.66 -11.54
N SER A 462 -14.49 -24.62 -11.56
CA SER A 462 -13.09 -24.68 -11.14
C SER A 462 -12.89 -24.48 -9.63
N VAL A 463 -13.90 -23.98 -8.90
CA VAL A 463 -13.82 -23.82 -7.44
C VAL A 463 -13.79 -25.18 -6.74
N GLY A 464 -14.50 -26.20 -7.29
CA GLY A 464 -14.57 -27.55 -6.75
C GLY A 464 -13.48 -28.52 -7.22
N SER A 465 -12.58 -28.10 -8.14
CA SER A 465 -11.56 -28.97 -8.72
C SER A 465 -10.16 -28.83 -8.11
N LYS A 466 -10.06 -28.30 -6.89
CA LYS A 466 -8.82 -28.35 -6.10
C LYS A 466 -8.90 -29.50 -5.10
N GLU A 467 -8.71 -30.73 -5.60
CA GLU A 467 -8.09 -31.81 -4.86
C GLU A 467 -6.57 -31.80 -5.05
#